data_0ee7a2f5230bbb6cc41063dcee606cab
#
_entry.id   0ee7a2f5230bbb6cc41063dcee606cab
#
_cell.length_a   1.000
_cell.length_b   1.000
_cell.length_c   1.000
_cell.angle_alpha   90.00
_cell.angle_beta   90.00
_cell.angle_gamma   90.00
#
_symmetry.space_group_name_H-M   'P 1'
#
loop_
_entity.id
_entity.type
_entity.pdbx_description
1 polymer ?
#
loop_
_entity_poly.entity_id
_entity_poly.type
_entity_poly.pdbx_seq_one_letter_code
_entity_poly.pdbx_strand_id
1 'polypeptide(L)'
;MHLHGTGRINERGHLEIGGCDTVELARRFGTPLYVMDEQLIRDQMRRFVTAFRQSGLPFQVAYASKAFCTMAMCRVVQEEGLHLDVVSDGELYTALKAGFPPESIHFHGSNKTPFELEMALDAGIGLFIVDNFTELSMLNQMAGKRGERPRILLRVTPGVEVSTHQHIQTGQEDSRFGFNLSSGQAMQAVNEALHSPHLALEGFHCHIGSQIFGTGGYELAIGKLAALAKEARERHGYYPRILNVGGGFGIRYVEGDRPISPEEYVAAISAAVRQSFEGLPLPEIWVEPGRSIVGEAGTTLYTVGSVKEVPGIRKYVSVDGGMTDNLRPALYQAKYEAMLANRALEKPEETVSIAGKCCETGDMLIWDWQLPRVRTGDILAVSCTGAYTYAMANNYNRNARPAVVFVRDGEADLVVERETLDDLVGKDRIPDRLRPKRDPAVEVL
;
A
#
# COMPACT_ATOMS: atom_id res chain seq x y z
N MET A 1 18.95 -1.89 -13.66
CA MET A 1 18.05 -1.52 -12.55
C MET A 1 18.30 -0.07 -12.16
N HIS A 2 17.25 0.72 -12.03
CA HIS A 2 17.35 2.09 -11.53
C HIS A 2 17.58 2.09 -10.02
N LEU A 3 18.47 2.97 -9.54
CA LEU A 3 18.71 3.16 -8.11
C LEU A 3 17.82 4.29 -7.60
N HIS A 4 17.05 4.03 -6.55
CA HIS A 4 16.15 4.99 -5.91
C HIS A 4 16.73 5.47 -4.57
N GLY A 5 16.31 6.63 -4.12
CA GLY A 5 16.63 7.17 -2.79
C GLY A 5 18.12 7.19 -2.49
N THR A 6 18.51 6.53 -1.40
CA THR A 6 19.91 6.44 -0.95
C THR A 6 20.70 5.33 -1.65
N GLY A 7 20.07 4.59 -2.58
CA GLY A 7 20.69 3.48 -3.30
C GLY A 7 21.92 3.90 -4.10
N ARG A 8 23.04 3.22 -3.90
CA ARG A 8 24.30 3.45 -4.62
C ARG A 8 25.10 2.16 -4.75
N ILE A 9 26.13 2.17 -5.58
CA ILE A 9 27.12 1.09 -5.63
C ILE A 9 28.34 1.52 -4.82
N ASN A 10 28.72 0.69 -3.83
CA ASN A 10 29.86 0.98 -2.97
C ASN A 10 31.19 0.57 -3.60
N GLU A 11 32.31 0.83 -2.89
CA GLU A 11 33.68 0.55 -3.37
C GLU A 11 33.95 -0.95 -3.60
N ARG A 12 33.17 -1.84 -3.00
CA ARG A 12 33.24 -3.28 -3.24
C ARG A 12 32.49 -3.74 -4.50
N GLY A 13 31.82 -2.80 -5.19
CA GLY A 13 30.93 -3.12 -6.30
C GLY A 13 29.61 -3.76 -5.86
N HIS A 14 29.23 -3.61 -4.60
CA HIS A 14 27.95 -4.09 -4.05
C HIS A 14 26.91 -2.97 -4.07
N LEU A 15 25.64 -3.37 -4.20
CA LEU A 15 24.53 -2.46 -3.94
C LEU A 15 24.52 -2.08 -2.45
N GLU A 16 24.37 -0.78 -2.19
CA GLU A 16 24.25 -0.22 -0.86
C GLU A 16 22.97 0.61 -0.78
N ILE A 17 22.20 0.51 0.30
CA ILE A 17 20.96 1.25 0.57
C ILE A 17 21.02 1.75 2.02
N GLY A 18 20.70 3.02 2.26
CA GLY A 18 20.74 3.60 3.60
C GLY A 18 22.12 3.58 4.25
N GLY A 19 23.20 3.50 3.45
CA GLY A 19 24.57 3.30 3.95
C GLY A 19 24.89 1.86 4.34
N CYS A 20 23.98 0.90 4.12
CA CYS A 20 24.17 -0.51 4.44
C CYS A 20 24.50 -1.32 3.18
N ASP A 21 25.56 -2.11 3.20
CA ASP A 21 25.90 -3.08 2.15
C ASP A 21 24.85 -4.21 2.11
N THR A 22 24.13 -4.33 1.00
CA THR A 22 23.01 -5.30 0.88
C THR A 22 23.48 -6.75 0.92
N VAL A 23 24.73 -7.06 0.56
CA VAL A 23 25.30 -8.40 0.69
C VAL A 23 25.50 -8.75 2.15
N GLU A 24 25.96 -7.80 2.98
CA GLU A 24 26.08 -8.00 4.42
C GLU A 24 24.69 -8.11 5.09
N LEU A 25 23.70 -7.35 4.63
CA LEU A 25 22.31 -7.49 5.10
C LEU A 25 21.77 -8.91 4.81
N ALA A 26 21.98 -9.42 3.59
CA ALA A 26 21.58 -10.77 3.20
C ALA A 26 22.27 -11.85 4.08
N ARG A 27 23.54 -11.67 4.45
CA ARG A 27 24.26 -12.57 5.36
C ARG A 27 23.73 -12.50 6.79
N ARG A 28 23.44 -11.28 7.29
CA ARG A 28 22.99 -11.06 8.67
C ARG A 28 21.57 -11.53 8.92
N PHE A 29 20.64 -11.24 7.99
CA PHE A 29 19.21 -11.46 8.18
C PHE A 29 18.65 -12.61 7.33
N GLY A 30 19.47 -13.21 6.46
CA GLY A 30 19.03 -14.21 5.49
C GLY A 30 18.22 -13.60 4.35
N THR A 31 17.92 -14.44 3.34
CA THR A 31 17.05 -14.12 2.20
C THR A 31 15.86 -15.10 2.15
N PRO A 32 14.73 -14.77 1.49
CA PRO A 32 14.39 -13.44 0.97
C PRO A 32 14.35 -12.38 2.09
N LEU A 33 14.68 -11.13 1.76
CA LEU A 33 14.71 -10.04 2.73
C LEU A 33 14.16 -8.77 2.10
N TYR A 34 13.19 -8.13 2.76
CA TYR A 34 12.77 -6.79 2.37
C TYR A 34 13.67 -5.76 3.05
N VAL A 35 14.31 -4.93 2.25
CA VAL A 35 15.12 -3.78 2.69
C VAL A 35 14.36 -2.51 2.37
N MET A 36 14.01 -1.73 3.38
CA MET A 36 13.25 -0.49 3.24
C MET A 36 14.16 0.70 3.55
N ASP A 37 14.34 1.59 2.58
CA ASP A 37 15.06 2.86 2.72
C ASP A 37 14.21 3.85 3.52
N GLU A 38 14.46 3.96 4.82
CA GLU A 38 13.70 4.85 5.70
C GLU A 38 13.84 6.33 5.33
N GLN A 39 15.03 6.73 4.86
CA GLN A 39 15.23 8.13 4.45
C GLN A 39 14.34 8.47 3.24
N LEU A 40 14.28 7.60 2.25
CA LEU A 40 13.41 7.81 1.08
C LEU A 40 11.92 7.85 1.48
N ILE A 41 11.48 6.96 2.39
CA ILE A 41 10.10 6.98 2.92
C ILE A 41 9.78 8.36 3.50
N ARG A 42 10.63 8.88 4.39
CA ARG A 42 10.45 10.18 5.03
C ARG A 42 10.48 11.33 4.03
N ASP A 43 11.39 11.30 3.09
CA ASP A 43 11.50 12.33 2.06
C ASP A 43 10.27 12.39 1.18
N GLN A 44 9.70 11.26 0.78
CA GLN A 44 8.46 11.22 0.01
C GLN A 44 7.27 11.81 0.80
N MET A 45 7.14 11.51 2.09
CA MET A 45 6.12 12.12 2.94
C MET A 45 6.27 13.65 3.00
N ARG A 46 7.49 14.12 3.25
CA ARG A 46 7.83 15.55 3.34
C ARG A 46 7.56 16.29 2.03
N ARG A 47 7.78 15.66 0.89
CA ARG A 47 7.48 16.24 -0.44
C ARG A 47 6.00 16.58 -0.58
N PHE A 48 5.09 15.67 -0.25
CA PHE A 48 3.64 15.93 -0.27
C PHE A 48 3.27 17.06 0.69
N VAL A 49 3.73 17.00 1.93
CA VAL A 49 3.46 18.02 2.95
C VAL A 49 3.96 19.40 2.52
N THR A 50 5.19 19.47 2.00
CA THR A 50 5.80 20.73 1.56
C THR A 50 5.07 21.32 0.38
N ALA A 51 4.71 20.49 -0.61
CA ALA A 51 3.96 20.93 -1.80
C ALA A 51 2.59 21.51 -1.41
N PHE A 52 1.86 20.86 -0.50
CA PHE A 52 0.57 21.40 -0.01
C PHE A 52 0.75 22.67 0.81
N ARG A 53 1.76 22.78 1.68
CA ARG A 53 2.05 24.05 2.37
C ARG A 53 2.29 25.19 1.40
N GLN A 54 3.02 24.94 0.33
CA GLN A 54 3.29 25.94 -0.71
C GLN A 54 2.03 26.29 -1.53
N SER A 55 1.07 25.39 -1.66
CA SER A 55 -0.19 25.67 -2.33
C SER A 55 -1.06 26.69 -1.59
N GLY A 56 -0.88 26.86 -0.28
CA GLY A 56 -1.67 27.75 0.57
C GLY A 56 -3.13 27.30 0.79
N LEU A 57 -3.48 26.06 0.41
CA LEU A 57 -4.77 25.46 0.76
C LEU A 57 -4.70 24.79 2.14
N PRO A 58 -5.78 24.77 2.92
CA PRO A 58 -5.87 23.89 4.06
C PRO A 58 -5.82 22.43 3.58
N PHE A 59 -5.02 21.58 4.24
CA PHE A 59 -4.77 20.23 3.74
C PHE A 59 -4.48 19.22 4.85
N GLN A 60 -4.66 17.94 4.50
CA GLN A 60 -4.18 16.80 5.27
C GLN A 60 -3.59 15.75 4.33
N VAL A 61 -2.47 15.14 4.71
CA VAL A 61 -1.91 13.96 4.05
C VAL A 61 -2.08 12.78 4.99
N ALA A 62 -2.74 11.71 4.53
CA ALA A 62 -2.84 10.44 5.24
C ALA A 62 -2.05 9.36 4.49
N TYR A 63 -1.24 8.59 5.19
CA TYR A 63 -0.56 7.46 4.58
C TYR A 63 -1.51 6.27 4.45
N ALA A 64 -1.65 5.71 3.25
CA ALA A 64 -2.47 4.52 2.99
C ALA A 64 -1.73 3.25 3.43
N SER A 65 -2.01 2.76 4.65
CA SER A 65 -1.29 1.65 5.29
C SER A 65 -1.35 0.33 4.53
N LYS A 66 -2.40 0.10 3.72
CA LYS A 66 -2.52 -1.09 2.85
C LYS A 66 -1.32 -1.30 1.92
N ALA A 67 -0.55 -0.25 1.63
CA ALA A 67 0.66 -0.37 0.81
C ALA A 67 1.78 -1.12 1.54
N PHE A 68 1.98 -0.79 2.82
CA PHE A 68 2.92 -1.44 3.72
C PHE A 68 2.59 -1.03 5.17
N CYS A 69 2.19 -2.00 6.00
CA CYS A 69 1.75 -1.78 7.37
C CYS A 69 2.58 -2.59 8.36
N THR A 70 3.33 -1.91 9.19
CA THR A 70 4.04 -2.46 10.37
C THR A 70 4.00 -1.44 11.49
N MET A 71 4.24 -1.88 12.73
CA MET A 71 4.32 -0.93 13.86
C MET A 71 5.40 0.15 13.65
N ALA A 72 6.55 -0.24 13.09
CA ALA A 72 7.63 0.71 12.77
C ALA A 72 7.16 1.75 11.73
N MET A 73 6.45 1.31 10.66
CA MET A 73 5.92 2.24 9.67
C MET A 73 4.90 3.22 10.26
N CYS A 74 4.01 2.75 11.14
CA CYS A 74 3.07 3.62 11.84
C CYS A 74 3.82 4.70 12.66
N ARG A 75 4.94 4.34 13.32
CA ARG A 75 5.78 5.32 14.04
C ARG A 75 6.40 6.35 13.12
N VAL A 76 6.95 5.93 11.97
CA VAL A 76 7.52 6.85 10.97
C VAL A 76 6.45 7.82 10.46
N VAL A 77 5.24 7.33 10.15
CA VAL A 77 4.10 8.16 9.73
C VAL A 77 3.75 9.20 10.79
N GLN A 78 3.69 8.79 12.06
CA GLN A 78 3.39 9.69 13.19
C GLN A 78 4.48 10.76 13.36
N GLU A 79 5.75 10.38 13.30
CA GLU A 79 6.88 11.31 13.43
C GLU A 79 6.93 12.36 12.33
N GLU A 80 6.52 12.00 11.11
CA GLU A 80 6.40 12.93 9.98
C GLU A 80 5.09 13.75 10.02
N GLY A 81 4.23 13.54 11.01
CA GLY A 81 3.01 14.32 11.24
C GLY A 81 1.88 14.03 10.25
N LEU A 82 1.88 12.87 9.60
CA LEU A 82 0.80 12.44 8.72
C LEU A 82 -0.30 11.74 9.52
N HIS A 83 -1.50 11.73 8.95
CA HIS A 83 -2.57 10.83 9.37
C HIS A 83 -2.37 9.42 8.78
N LEU A 84 -3.18 8.46 9.23
CA LEU A 84 -3.10 7.08 8.80
C LEU A 84 -4.45 6.58 8.27
N ASP A 85 -4.46 6.04 7.07
CA ASP A 85 -5.59 5.33 6.47
C ASP A 85 -5.46 3.83 6.78
N VAL A 86 -6.47 3.24 7.40
CA VAL A 86 -6.57 1.80 7.69
C VAL A 86 -7.81 1.20 7.03
N VAL A 87 -7.75 -0.08 6.64
CA VAL A 87 -8.83 -0.75 5.90
C VAL A 87 -9.33 -2.04 6.56
N SER A 88 -8.80 -2.41 7.73
CA SER A 88 -9.19 -3.61 8.49
C SER A 88 -8.91 -3.46 9.98
N ASP A 89 -9.51 -4.36 10.77
CA ASP A 89 -9.20 -4.51 12.19
C ASP A 89 -7.72 -4.79 12.45
N GLY A 90 -7.07 -5.57 11.59
CA GLY A 90 -5.64 -5.88 11.69
C GLY A 90 -4.75 -4.65 11.50
N GLU A 91 -5.05 -3.79 10.51
CA GLU A 91 -4.33 -2.53 10.32
C GLU A 91 -4.60 -1.54 11.45
N LEU A 92 -5.86 -1.41 11.89
CA LEU A 92 -6.23 -0.59 13.05
C LEU A 92 -5.51 -1.07 14.33
N TYR A 93 -5.52 -2.37 14.59
CA TYR A 93 -4.84 -2.95 15.75
C TYR A 93 -3.33 -2.69 15.70
N THR A 94 -2.71 -2.83 14.53
CA THR A 94 -1.28 -2.55 14.33
C THR A 94 -0.95 -1.08 14.67
N ALA A 95 -1.77 -0.15 14.18
CA ALA A 95 -1.61 1.28 14.47
C ALA A 95 -1.74 1.58 15.97
N LEU A 96 -2.79 1.05 16.61
CA LEU A 96 -3.01 1.24 18.05
C LEU A 96 -1.89 0.65 18.90
N LYS A 97 -1.37 -0.54 18.52
CA LYS A 97 -0.23 -1.17 19.19
C LYS A 97 1.07 -0.39 19.01
N ALA A 98 1.22 0.30 17.90
CA ALA A 98 2.34 1.22 17.67
C ALA A 98 2.22 2.53 18.47
N GLY A 99 1.09 2.78 19.14
CA GLY A 99 0.80 4.02 19.85
C GLY A 99 0.46 5.18 18.90
N PHE A 100 -0.07 4.88 17.71
CA PHE A 100 -0.54 5.91 16.78
C PHE A 100 -1.77 6.63 17.36
N PRO A 101 -1.87 7.99 17.28
CA PRO A 101 -2.99 8.75 17.81
C PRO A 101 -4.30 8.35 17.11
N PRO A 102 -5.30 7.81 17.83
CA PRO A 102 -6.55 7.34 17.21
C PRO A 102 -7.29 8.43 16.43
N GLU A 103 -7.29 9.66 16.93
CA GLU A 103 -7.91 10.83 16.31
C GLU A 103 -7.32 11.18 14.91
N SER A 104 -6.15 10.65 14.60
CA SER A 104 -5.48 10.80 13.30
C SER A 104 -5.62 9.56 12.41
N ILE A 105 -6.48 8.59 12.78
CA ILE A 105 -6.77 7.39 11.98
C ILE A 105 -8.09 7.58 11.20
N HIS A 106 -8.06 7.19 9.92
CA HIS A 106 -9.20 7.17 9.02
C HIS A 106 -9.50 5.72 8.62
N PHE A 107 -10.75 5.27 8.80
CA PHE A 107 -11.11 3.89 8.53
C PHE A 107 -11.88 3.76 7.21
N HIS A 108 -11.22 3.13 6.24
CA HIS A 108 -11.73 2.79 4.92
C HIS A 108 -12.24 1.34 4.84
N GLY A 109 -12.68 0.94 3.67
CA GLY A 109 -13.15 -0.42 3.37
C GLY A 109 -14.59 -0.44 2.90
N SER A 110 -14.90 -1.32 1.94
CA SER A 110 -16.22 -1.43 1.32
C SER A 110 -17.17 -2.39 2.03
N ASN A 111 -16.69 -3.08 3.05
CA ASN A 111 -17.50 -4.02 3.84
C ASN A 111 -16.94 -4.10 5.27
N LYS A 112 -17.07 -3.00 6.01
CA LYS A 112 -16.71 -3.01 7.43
C LYS A 112 -17.70 -3.86 8.22
N THR A 113 -17.19 -4.80 8.99
CA THR A 113 -17.99 -5.67 9.86
C THR A 113 -18.45 -4.93 11.11
N PRO A 114 -19.51 -5.40 11.81
CA PRO A 114 -19.89 -4.84 13.10
C PRO A 114 -18.73 -4.81 14.10
N PHE A 115 -17.90 -5.85 14.13
CA PHE A 115 -16.73 -5.94 15.02
C PHE A 115 -15.70 -4.84 14.71
N GLU A 116 -15.39 -4.60 13.43
CA GLU A 116 -14.46 -3.54 13.00
C GLU A 116 -14.98 -2.15 13.35
N LEU A 117 -16.28 -1.90 13.14
CA LEU A 117 -16.90 -0.62 13.51
C LEU A 117 -16.90 -0.41 15.03
N GLU A 118 -17.20 -1.45 15.81
CA GLU A 118 -17.16 -1.38 17.27
C GLU A 118 -15.75 -1.10 17.78
N MET A 119 -14.75 -1.84 17.28
CA MET A 119 -13.35 -1.62 17.62
C MET A 119 -12.88 -0.19 17.28
N ALA A 120 -13.31 0.35 16.15
CA ALA A 120 -12.96 1.71 15.72
C ALA A 120 -13.63 2.79 16.60
N LEU A 121 -14.90 2.58 16.99
CA LEU A 121 -15.61 3.45 17.93
C LEU A 121 -14.97 3.37 19.32
N ASP A 122 -14.65 2.17 19.83
CA ASP A 122 -13.96 1.99 21.11
C ASP A 122 -12.61 2.69 21.16
N ALA A 123 -11.89 2.68 20.06
CA ALA A 123 -10.61 3.37 19.92
C ALA A 123 -10.75 4.90 19.81
N GLY A 124 -11.93 5.41 19.46
CA GLY A 124 -12.15 6.83 19.24
C GLY A 124 -11.41 7.38 18.02
N ILE A 125 -11.46 6.64 16.90
CA ILE A 125 -10.76 7.06 15.67
C ILE A 125 -11.30 8.40 15.13
N GLY A 126 -10.47 9.10 14.36
CA GLY A 126 -10.78 10.45 13.88
C GLY A 126 -11.87 10.52 12.82
N LEU A 127 -11.97 9.50 11.95
CA LEU A 127 -12.86 9.57 10.79
C LEU A 127 -13.23 8.20 10.21
N PHE A 128 -14.49 8.03 9.82
CA PHE A 128 -14.96 6.88 9.03
C PHE A 128 -15.23 7.31 7.58
N ILE A 129 -14.71 6.56 6.63
CA ILE A 129 -15.03 6.72 5.21
C ILE A 129 -16.14 5.72 4.87
N VAL A 130 -17.36 6.21 4.85
CA VAL A 130 -18.56 5.39 4.64
C VAL A 130 -18.72 5.04 3.17
N ASP A 131 -18.82 3.75 2.87
CA ASP A 131 -18.77 3.22 1.51
C ASP A 131 -20.15 2.87 0.94
N ASN A 132 -21.13 2.56 1.80
CA ASN A 132 -22.45 2.10 1.38
C ASN A 132 -23.53 2.38 2.44
N PHE A 133 -24.82 2.24 2.04
CA PHE A 133 -25.98 2.52 2.89
C PHE A 133 -26.10 1.59 4.11
N THR A 134 -25.70 0.33 3.96
CA THR A 134 -25.72 -0.63 5.09
C THR A 134 -24.78 -0.18 6.19
N GLU A 135 -23.57 0.21 5.84
CA GLU A 135 -22.58 0.76 6.76
C GLU A 135 -23.08 2.06 7.41
N LEU A 136 -23.64 2.98 6.62
CA LEU A 136 -24.19 4.25 7.10
C LEU A 136 -25.25 4.01 8.20
N SER A 137 -26.20 3.13 7.94
CA SER A 137 -27.24 2.76 8.89
C SER A 137 -26.68 2.08 10.14
N MET A 138 -25.77 1.13 9.95
CA MET A 138 -25.16 0.36 11.04
C MET A 138 -24.34 1.27 11.96
N LEU A 139 -23.49 2.12 11.39
CA LEU A 139 -22.67 3.06 12.16
C LEU A 139 -23.54 4.05 12.93
N ASN A 140 -24.60 4.59 12.32
CA ASN A 140 -25.55 5.48 12.99
C ASN A 140 -26.23 4.81 14.19
N GLN A 141 -26.66 3.55 14.04
CA GLN A 141 -27.28 2.78 15.13
C GLN A 141 -26.29 2.49 16.28
N MET A 142 -25.06 2.11 15.95
CA MET A 142 -24.02 1.81 16.93
C MET A 142 -23.62 3.07 17.69
N ALA A 143 -23.37 4.16 17.00
CA ALA A 143 -23.05 5.45 17.60
C ALA A 143 -24.19 5.97 18.50
N GLY A 144 -25.44 5.80 18.07
CA GLY A 144 -26.63 6.16 18.87
C GLY A 144 -26.74 5.40 20.19
N LYS A 145 -26.46 4.09 20.20
CA LYS A 145 -26.43 3.29 21.44
C LYS A 145 -25.35 3.76 22.42
N ARG A 146 -24.29 4.37 21.92
CA ARG A 146 -23.14 4.85 22.69
C ARG A 146 -23.27 6.33 23.08
N GLY A 147 -24.23 7.04 22.51
CA GLY A 147 -24.36 8.49 22.67
C GLY A 147 -23.23 9.27 21.99
N GLU A 148 -22.60 8.69 20.98
CA GLU A 148 -21.48 9.24 20.23
C GLU A 148 -21.96 9.86 18.91
N ARG A 149 -21.09 10.65 18.29
CA ARG A 149 -21.34 11.26 16.98
C ARG A 149 -20.06 11.28 16.13
N PRO A 150 -19.60 10.11 15.63
CA PRO A 150 -18.38 10.04 14.85
C PRO A 150 -18.49 10.87 13.57
N ARG A 151 -17.31 11.37 13.15
CA ARG A 151 -17.16 12.11 11.90
C ARG A 151 -17.10 11.13 10.74
N ILE A 152 -17.77 11.47 9.63
CA ILE A 152 -17.77 10.65 8.42
C ILE A 152 -17.47 11.46 7.16
N LEU A 153 -16.85 10.81 6.17
CA LEU A 153 -16.93 11.21 4.76
C LEU A 153 -17.71 10.16 3.99
N LEU A 154 -18.44 10.58 2.97
CA LEU A 154 -19.07 9.66 2.03
C LEU A 154 -18.09 9.37 0.89
N ARG A 155 -17.80 8.09 0.66
CA ARG A 155 -17.02 7.69 -0.51
C ARG A 155 -17.88 7.75 -1.74
N VAL A 156 -17.52 8.62 -2.67
CA VAL A 156 -18.23 8.81 -3.94
C VAL A 156 -17.46 8.19 -5.08
N THR A 157 -18.17 7.45 -5.94
CA THR A 157 -17.61 6.94 -7.20
C THR A 157 -17.94 7.90 -8.32
N PRO A 158 -16.97 8.73 -8.77
CA PRO A 158 -17.27 9.84 -9.69
C PRO A 158 -17.45 9.40 -11.16
N GLY A 159 -17.29 8.12 -11.50
CA GLY A 159 -17.34 7.64 -12.87
C GLY A 159 -16.25 8.29 -13.74
N VAL A 160 -15.01 8.21 -13.30
CA VAL A 160 -13.82 8.71 -14.01
C VAL A 160 -12.99 7.53 -14.47
N GLU A 161 -12.78 7.43 -15.78
CA GLU A 161 -11.86 6.46 -16.35
C GLU A 161 -10.45 7.04 -16.40
N VAL A 162 -9.49 6.31 -15.82
CA VAL A 162 -8.07 6.63 -15.91
C VAL A 162 -7.35 5.52 -16.66
N SER A 163 -6.38 5.87 -17.48
CA SER A 163 -5.58 4.89 -18.24
C SER A 163 -4.64 4.13 -17.30
N THR A 164 -5.15 3.06 -16.70
CA THR A 164 -4.40 2.15 -15.83
C THR A 164 -4.82 0.70 -16.09
N HIS A 165 -4.15 -0.28 -15.47
CA HIS A 165 -4.52 -1.68 -15.57
C HIS A 165 -5.94 -1.93 -15.02
N GLN A 166 -6.79 -2.72 -15.70
CA GLN A 166 -8.21 -2.95 -15.33
C GLN A 166 -8.43 -3.33 -13.85
N HIS A 167 -7.54 -4.13 -13.26
CA HIS A 167 -7.66 -4.58 -11.87
C HIS A 167 -7.35 -3.50 -10.80
N ILE A 168 -6.87 -2.31 -11.21
CA ILE A 168 -6.54 -1.22 -10.30
C ILE A 168 -7.34 0.07 -10.55
N GLN A 169 -8.33 0.01 -11.44
CA GLN A 169 -9.30 1.08 -11.65
C GLN A 169 -10.40 1.00 -10.58
N THR A 170 -10.70 2.10 -9.88
CA THR A 170 -11.70 2.15 -8.81
C THR A 170 -12.71 3.27 -8.96
N GLY A 171 -12.48 4.18 -9.91
CA GLY A 171 -13.33 5.34 -10.15
C GLY A 171 -14.38 5.15 -11.25
N GLN A 172 -14.49 3.96 -11.84
CA GLN A 172 -15.44 3.63 -12.91
C GLN A 172 -16.88 3.55 -12.40
N GLU A 173 -17.87 3.67 -13.29
CA GLU A 173 -19.29 3.54 -12.95
C GLU A 173 -19.61 2.16 -12.39
N ASP A 174 -19.08 1.08 -12.98
CA ASP A 174 -19.17 -0.29 -12.45
C ASP A 174 -18.05 -0.52 -11.42
N SER A 175 -18.29 -0.05 -10.22
CA SER A 175 -17.37 -0.20 -9.08
C SER A 175 -18.12 -0.73 -7.86
N ARG A 176 -17.53 -1.70 -7.16
CA ARG A 176 -18.05 -2.17 -5.87
C ARG A 176 -17.81 -1.18 -4.72
N PHE A 177 -17.15 -0.05 -4.98
CA PHE A 177 -16.78 0.94 -3.98
C PHE A 177 -17.61 2.19 -4.11
N GLY A 178 -18.09 2.69 -2.97
CA GLY A 178 -18.66 4.01 -2.83
C GLY A 178 -20.06 4.19 -3.44
N PHE A 179 -20.62 5.36 -3.19
CA PHE A 179 -21.89 5.78 -3.74
C PHE A 179 -21.71 6.31 -5.15
N ASN A 180 -22.39 5.72 -6.12
CA ASN A 180 -22.27 6.11 -7.52
C ASN A 180 -22.89 7.49 -7.75
N LEU A 181 -22.15 8.36 -8.44
CA LEU A 181 -22.59 9.74 -8.70
C LEU A 181 -23.64 9.80 -9.82
N SER A 182 -23.43 9.08 -10.92
CA SER A 182 -24.30 9.14 -12.11
C SER A 182 -25.70 8.58 -11.86
N SER A 183 -25.83 7.58 -10.97
CA SER A 183 -27.13 7.01 -10.59
C SER A 183 -27.90 7.83 -9.53
N GLY A 184 -27.32 8.92 -9.00
CA GLY A 184 -27.91 9.72 -7.93
C GLY A 184 -27.72 9.15 -6.51
N GLN A 185 -27.07 8.00 -6.34
CA GLN A 185 -26.83 7.39 -5.03
C GLN A 185 -25.98 8.28 -4.11
N ALA A 186 -25.04 9.04 -4.66
CA ALA A 186 -24.21 9.97 -3.87
C ALA A 186 -25.10 11.05 -3.19
N MET A 187 -26.06 11.65 -3.92
CA MET A 187 -26.97 12.64 -3.33
C MET A 187 -27.96 11.99 -2.35
N GLN A 188 -28.43 10.80 -2.63
CA GLN A 188 -29.24 10.02 -1.66
C GLN A 188 -28.45 9.78 -0.36
N ALA A 189 -27.18 9.41 -0.45
CA ALA A 189 -26.32 9.20 0.72
C ALA A 189 -26.10 10.50 1.52
N VAL A 190 -25.96 11.65 0.85
CA VAL A 190 -25.94 12.97 1.50
C VAL A 190 -27.21 13.18 2.32
N ASN A 191 -28.39 12.98 1.69
CA ASN A 191 -29.66 13.14 2.37
C ASN A 191 -29.79 12.21 3.57
N GLU A 192 -29.45 10.93 3.44
CA GLU A 192 -29.53 9.97 4.54
C GLU A 192 -28.54 10.27 5.67
N ALA A 193 -27.31 10.69 5.34
CA ALA A 193 -26.32 11.08 6.33
C ALA A 193 -26.75 12.32 7.13
N LEU A 194 -27.36 13.30 6.48
CA LEU A 194 -27.89 14.50 7.16
C LEU A 194 -29.08 14.20 8.07
N HIS A 195 -29.85 13.16 7.77
CA HIS A 195 -30.94 12.69 8.61
C HIS A 195 -30.49 11.64 9.65
N SER A 196 -29.22 11.29 9.70
CA SER A 196 -28.62 10.39 10.68
C SER A 196 -28.13 11.18 11.90
N PRO A 197 -28.89 11.23 13.01
CA PRO A 197 -28.63 12.18 14.11
C PRO A 197 -27.32 11.89 14.86
N HIS A 198 -26.82 10.66 14.76
CA HIS A 198 -25.63 10.20 15.45
C HIS A 198 -24.38 10.19 14.56
N LEU A 199 -24.42 10.82 13.39
CA LEU A 199 -23.26 10.97 12.51
C LEU A 199 -22.98 12.45 12.21
N ALA A 200 -21.72 12.79 12.01
CA ALA A 200 -21.29 14.13 11.60
C ALA A 200 -20.70 14.05 10.19
N LEU A 201 -21.49 14.38 9.18
CA LEU A 201 -21.04 14.44 7.78
C LEU A 201 -20.10 15.64 7.59
N GLU A 202 -18.82 15.37 7.27
CA GLU A 202 -17.79 16.38 7.08
C GLU A 202 -17.47 16.66 5.61
N GLY A 203 -17.79 15.74 4.71
CA GLY A 203 -17.48 15.93 3.29
C GLY A 203 -17.48 14.65 2.47
N PHE A 204 -16.70 14.70 1.40
CA PHE A 204 -16.64 13.65 0.38
C PHE A 204 -15.23 13.08 0.23
N HIS A 205 -15.18 11.82 -0.10
CA HIS A 205 -13.98 11.10 -0.49
C HIS A 205 -14.16 10.48 -1.88
N CYS A 206 -13.11 10.44 -2.69
CA CYS A 206 -13.05 9.59 -3.88
C CYS A 206 -11.67 8.95 -4.01
N HIS A 207 -11.60 7.86 -4.77
CA HIS A 207 -10.34 7.24 -5.17
C HIS A 207 -10.52 6.72 -6.59
N ILE A 208 -9.75 7.24 -7.54
CA ILE A 208 -9.99 7.03 -8.97
C ILE A 208 -9.13 5.92 -9.59
N GLY A 209 -8.18 5.37 -8.85
CA GLY A 209 -7.33 4.29 -9.35
C GLY A 209 -5.96 4.25 -8.69
N SER A 210 -5.05 3.49 -9.29
CA SER A 210 -3.68 3.31 -8.81
C SER A 210 -2.70 3.32 -9.97
N GLN A 211 -1.45 3.75 -9.73
CA GLN A 211 -0.41 3.89 -10.74
C GLN A 211 -0.81 4.86 -11.86
N ILE A 212 -1.35 6.00 -11.49
CA ILE A 212 -1.82 7.07 -12.38
C ILE A 212 -0.63 7.98 -12.68
N PHE A 213 -0.35 8.26 -13.96
CA PHE A 213 0.78 9.08 -14.40
C PHE A 213 0.41 10.49 -14.86
N GLY A 214 -0.85 10.87 -14.78
CA GLY A 214 -1.33 12.18 -15.23
C GLY A 214 -2.29 12.81 -14.25
N THR A 215 -2.61 14.09 -14.45
CA THR A 215 -3.45 14.89 -13.54
C THR A 215 -4.93 14.92 -13.92
N GLY A 216 -5.25 14.73 -15.22
CA GLY A 216 -6.62 14.95 -15.75
C GLY A 216 -7.71 14.15 -15.05
N GLY A 217 -7.40 12.94 -14.54
CA GLY A 217 -8.35 12.15 -13.76
C GLY A 217 -8.74 12.83 -12.44
N TYR A 218 -7.76 13.42 -11.75
CA TYR A 218 -8.00 14.17 -10.50
C TYR A 218 -8.80 15.45 -10.76
N GLU A 219 -8.44 16.20 -11.81
CA GLU A 219 -9.14 17.43 -12.22
C GLU A 219 -10.62 17.15 -12.50
N LEU A 220 -10.90 16.09 -13.27
CA LEU A 220 -12.26 15.68 -13.58
C LEU A 220 -13.04 15.21 -12.33
N ALA A 221 -12.41 14.41 -11.45
CA ALA A 221 -13.03 13.95 -10.21
C ALA A 221 -13.36 15.12 -9.27
N ILE A 222 -12.44 16.06 -9.11
CA ILE A 222 -12.65 17.27 -8.31
C ILE A 222 -13.82 18.11 -8.86
N GLY A 223 -13.89 18.31 -10.19
CA GLY A 223 -15.00 19.01 -10.82
C GLY A 223 -16.36 18.35 -10.55
N LYS A 224 -16.44 17.02 -10.63
CA LYS A 224 -17.65 16.25 -10.32
C LYS A 224 -18.03 16.34 -8.83
N LEU A 225 -17.07 16.24 -7.92
CA LEU A 225 -17.32 16.40 -6.49
C LEU A 225 -17.74 17.82 -6.12
N ALA A 226 -17.19 18.83 -6.79
CA ALA A 226 -17.62 20.22 -6.63
C ALA A 226 -19.06 20.45 -7.10
N ALA A 227 -19.47 19.79 -8.21
CA ALA A 227 -20.85 19.82 -8.66
C ALA A 227 -21.79 19.18 -7.62
N LEU A 228 -21.43 18.02 -7.06
CA LEU A 228 -22.17 17.39 -5.96
C LEU A 228 -22.27 18.32 -4.74
N ALA A 229 -21.18 19.02 -4.36
CA ALA A 229 -21.16 19.94 -3.24
C ALA A 229 -22.11 21.14 -3.45
N LYS A 230 -22.15 21.69 -4.67
CA LYS A 230 -23.07 22.78 -5.05
C LYS A 230 -24.53 22.31 -4.97
N GLU A 231 -24.83 21.14 -5.53
CA GLU A 231 -26.17 20.55 -5.50
C GLU A 231 -26.61 20.23 -4.04
N ALA A 232 -25.72 19.69 -3.20
CA ALA A 232 -26.01 19.44 -1.79
C ALA A 232 -26.30 20.72 -1.02
N ARG A 233 -25.61 21.82 -1.34
CA ARG A 233 -25.89 23.14 -0.77
C ARG A 233 -27.26 23.69 -1.19
N GLU A 234 -27.60 23.53 -2.45
CA GLU A 234 -28.89 24.00 -2.97
C GLU A 234 -30.09 23.24 -2.42
N ARG A 235 -29.97 21.93 -2.36
CA ARG A 235 -31.07 21.04 -1.93
C ARG A 235 -31.21 20.90 -0.41
N HIS A 236 -30.10 20.90 0.32
CA HIS A 236 -30.07 20.55 1.75
C HIS A 236 -29.43 21.61 2.65
N GLY A 237 -28.90 22.72 2.08
CA GLY A 237 -28.13 23.68 2.84
C GLY A 237 -26.79 23.15 3.36
N TYR A 238 -26.36 21.98 2.90
CA TYR A 238 -25.13 21.33 3.33
C TYR A 238 -23.96 21.70 2.41
N TYR A 239 -22.79 21.95 3.02
CA TYR A 239 -21.56 22.22 2.28
C TYR A 239 -20.40 21.43 2.90
N PRO A 240 -19.62 20.67 2.09
CA PRO A 240 -18.55 19.85 2.61
C PRO A 240 -17.39 20.70 3.14
N ARG A 241 -16.90 20.37 4.32
CA ARG A 241 -15.69 20.96 4.89
C ARG A 241 -14.43 20.28 4.35
N ILE A 242 -14.50 18.97 4.06
CA ILE A 242 -13.38 18.16 3.60
C ILE A 242 -13.66 17.61 2.20
N LEU A 243 -12.65 17.67 1.34
CA LEU A 243 -12.62 17.01 0.05
C LEU A 243 -11.38 16.11 -0.01
N ASN A 244 -11.59 14.81 0.14
CA ASN A 244 -10.52 13.81 0.05
C ASN A 244 -10.49 13.23 -1.37
N VAL A 245 -9.42 13.47 -2.09
CA VAL A 245 -9.26 13.01 -3.49
C VAL A 245 -8.52 11.68 -3.61
N GLY A 246 -8.26 11.03 -2.46
CA GLY A 246 -7.64 9.72 -2.41
C GLY A 246 -6.15 9.72 -2.73
N GLY A 247 -5.68 8.57 -3.15
CA GLY A 247 -4.30 8.35 -3.58
C GLY A 247 -4.23 8.01 -5.07
N GLY A 248 -3.38 7.05 -5.42
CA GLY A 248 -3.23 6.55 -6.78
C GLY A 248 -2.02 7.09 -7.52
N PHE A 249 -1.24 7.95 -6.90
CA PHE A 249 -0.02 8.56 -7.45
C PHE A 249 0.97 7.50 -7.91
N GLY A 250 1.37 7.56 -9.19
CA GLY A 250 2.24 6.59 -9.82
C GLY A 250 3.70 6.73 -9.43
N ILE A 251 4.46 5.63 -9.58
CA ILE A 251 5.90 5.57 -9.38
C ILE A 251 6.58 4.90 -10.59
N ARG A 252 7.90 5.01 -10.67
CA ARG A 252 8.69 4.33 -11.69
C ARG A 252 9.04 2.91 -11.26
N TYR A 253 8.46 1.90 -11.89
CA TYR A 253 8.83 0.49 -11.71
C TYR A 253 9.91 0.03 -12.68
N VAL A 254 9.80 0.45 -13.95
CA VAL A 254 10.67 0.03 -15.04
C VAL A 254 11.04 1.19 -15.96
N GLU A 255 12.05 0.99 -16.78
CA GLU A 255 12.39 1.93 -17.83
C GLU A 255 11.18 2.15 -18.76
N GLY A 256 10.79 3.39 -18.96
CA GLY A 256 9.60 3.74 -19.75
C GLY A 256 8.45 4.31 -18.90
N ASP A 257 8.36 3.96 -17.62
CA ASP A 257 7.44 4.64 -16.71
C ASP A 257 7.83 6.12 -16.57
N ARG A 258 6.84 7.00 -16.62
CA ARG A 258 7.02 8.46 -16.54
C ARG A 258 6.05 9.07 -15.52
N PRO A 259 6.22 8.74 -14.21
CA PRO A 259 5.43 9.38 -13.17
C PRO A 259 5.77 10.86 -13.11
N ILE A 260 4.77 11.68 -12.84
CA ILE A 260 4.99 13.08 -12.46
C ILE A 260 5.32 13.16 -10.96
N SER A 261 5.92 14.25 -10.55
CA SER A 261 6.35 14.44 -9.16
C SER A 261 5.18 14.66 -8.20
N PRO A 262 5.33 14.42 -6.90
CA PRO A 262 4.35 14.81 -5.89
C PRO A 262 3.95 16.29 -5.98
N GLU A 263 4.91 17.15 -6.26
CA GLU A 263 4.73 18.60 -6.41
C GLU A 263 3.81 18.93 -7.59
N GLU A 264 3.96 18.26 -8.72
CA GLU A 264 3.11 18.43 -9.92
C GLU A 264 1.69 17.91 -9.67
N TYR A 265 1.50 16.79 -8.98
CA TYR A 265 0.17 16.31 -8.57
C TYR A 265 -0.52 17.33 -7.67
N VAL A 266 0.17 17.80 -6.64
CA VAL A 266 -0.38 18.75 -5.67
C VAL A 266 -0.72 20.09 -6.35
N ALA A 267 0.12 20.58 -7.27
CA ALA A 267 -0.15 21.79 -8.03
C ALA A 267 -1.43 21.67 -8.88
N ALA A 268 -1.59 20.55 -9.60
CA ALA A 268 -2.77 20.28 -10.42
C ALA A 268 -4.05 20.13 -9.58
N ILE A 269 -4.00 19.36 -8.48
CA ILE A 269 -5.11 19.21 -7.53
C ILE A 269 -5.51 20.58 -6.96
N SER A 270 -4.54 21.37 -6.53
CA SER A 270 -4.79 22.68 -5.94
C SER A 270 -5.41 23.67 -6.93
N ALA A 271 -4.95 23.65 -8.18
CA ALA A 271 -5.51 24.46 -9.26
C ALA A 271 -6.96 24.05 -9.58
N ALA A 272 -7.21 22.74 -9.70
CA ALA A 272 -8.54 22.18 -9.97
C ALA A 272 -9.54 22.54 -8.85
N VAL A 273 -9.10 22.47 -7.58
CA VAL A 273 -9.94 22.86 -6.44
C VAL A 273 -10.29 24.36 -6.51
N ARG A 274 -9.31 25.24 -6.71
CA ARG A 274 -9.56 26.69 -6.81
C ARG A 274 -10.54 27.03 -7.94
N GLN A 275 -10.36 26.39 -9.09
CA GLN A 275 -11.23 26.57 -10.25
C GLN A 275 -12.65 26.04 -10.00
N SER A 276 -12.78 24.82 -9.49
CA SER A 276 -14.08 24.16 -9.32
C SER A 276 -14.93 24.77 -8.21
N PHE A 277 -14.28 25.35 -7.19
CA PHE A 277 -14.92 26.03 -6.05
C PHE A 277 -14.85 27.57 -6.14
N GLU A 278 -14.60 28.12 -7.33
CA GLU A 278 -14.58 29.59 -7.50
C GLU A 278 -15.88 30.25 -6.99
N GLY A 279 -15.73 31.30 -6.18
CA GLY A 279 -16.86 31.99 -5.54
C GLY A 279 -17.48 31.26 -4.35
N LEU A 280 -16.91 30.13 -3.93
CA LEU A 280 -17.35 29.33 -2.78
C LEU A 280 -16.23 29.18 -1.74
N PRO A 281 -16.55 28.89 -0.47
CA PRO A 281 -15.50 28.53 0.50
C PRO A 281 -14.69 27.33 0.01
N LEU A 282 -13.36 27.41 0.11
CA LEU A 282 -12.50 26.30 -0.28
C LEU A 282 -12.54 25.20 0.80
N PRO A 283 -12.79 23.93 0.42
CA PRO A 283 -12.70 22.81 1.36
C PRO A 283 -11.26 22.55 1.77
N GLU A 284 -11.07 21.89 2.89
CA GLU A 284 -9.79 21.27 3.26
C GLU A 284 -9.51 20.08 2.34
N ILE A 285 -8.33 20.04 1.70
CA ILE A 285 -7.98 19.02 0.71
C ILE A 285 -7.19 17.91 1.38
N TRP A 286 -7.67 16.69 1.24
CA TRP A 286 -7.02 15.51 1.76
C TRP A 286 -6.55 14.61 0.64
N VAL A 287 -5.36 13.98 0.83
CA VAL A 287 -4.79 12.98 -0.07
C VAL A 287 -4.28 11.77 0.70
N GLU A 288 -4.24 10.61 0.02
CA GLU A 288 -3.90 9.31 0.62
C GLU A 288 -2.80 8.59 -0.17
N PRO A 289 -1.57 9.16 -0.24
CA PRO A 289 -0.45 8.49 -0.88
C PRO A 289 -0.07 7.22 -0.09
N GLY A 290 0.05 6.10 -0.79
CA GLY A 290 0.56 4.84 -0.24
C GLY A 290 1.77 4.39 -1.05
N ARG A 291 1.51 3.89 -2.28
CA ARG A 291 2.55 3.45 -3.20
C ARG A 291 3.66 4.49 -3.41
N SER A 292 3.31 5.74 -3.63
CA SER A 292 4.26 6.82 -3.88
C SER A 292 5.14 7.17 -2.67
N ILE A 293 4.78 6.72 -1.48
CA ILE A 293 5.62 6.85 -0.28
C ILE A 293 6.62 5.69 -0.18
N VAL A 294 6.14 4.44 -0.28
CA VAL A 294 6.96 3.28 0.09
C VAL A 294 7.44 2.44 -1.10
N GLY A 295 6.82 2.59 -2.27
CA GLY A 295 7.06 1.68 -3.40
C GLY A 295 8.52 1.63 -3.82
N GLU A 296 9.10 2.78 -4.13
CA GLU A 296 10.50 2.92 -4.55
C GLU A 296 11.50 2.71 -3.40
N ALA A 297 11.05 2.85 -2.15
CA ALA A 297 11.90 2.67 -0.97
C ALA A 297 12.19 1.20 -0.65
N GLY A 298 11.42 0.27 -1.19
CA GLY A 298 11.62 -1.17 -0.94
C GLY A 298 12.47 -1.84 -2.01
N THR A 299 13.40 -2.65 -1.56
CA THR A 299 14.19 -3.59 -2.38
C THR A 299 14.13 -4.96 -1.74
N THR A 300 13.79 -6.00 -2.51
CA THR A 300 13.84 -7.38 -2.01
C THR A 300 15.12 -8.05 -2.46
N LEU A 301 15.83 -8.64 -1.50
CA LEU A 301 17.04 -9.42 -1.72
C LEU A 301 16.69 -10.91 -1.75
N TYR A 302 17.23 -11.60 -2.73
CA TYR A 302 17.10 -13.04 -2.92
C TYR A 302 18.46 -13.70 -3.09
N THR A 303 18.58 -14.95 -2.65
CA THR A 303 19.73 -15.78 -3.01
C THR A 303 19.38 -16.63 -4.24
N VAL A 304 20.24 -16.58 -5.26
CA VAL A 304 20.13 -17.43 -6.44
C VAL A 304 20.39 -18.87 -6.06
N GLY A 305 19.43 -19.74 -6.36
CA GLY A 305 19.51 -21.18 -6.19
C GLY A 305 19.95 -21.86 -7.50
N SER A 306 19.03 -22.57 -8.14
CA SER A 306 19.31 -23.30 -9.37
C SER A 306 19.28 -22.40 -10.61
N VAL A 307 20.15 -22.73 -11.56
CA VAL A 307 20.14 -22.15 -12.91
C VAL A 307 19.86 -23.29 -13.90
N LYS A 308 18.77 -23.16 -14.68
CA LYS A 308 18.33 -24.17 -15.65
C LYS A 308 18.28 -23.57 -17.05
N GLU A 309 19.03 -24.15 -17.96
CA GLU A 309 18.96 -23.80 -19.38
C GLU A 309 18.05 -24.79 -20.14
N VAL A 310 17.14 -24.24 -20.94
CA VAL A 310 16.37 -24.97 -21.95
C VAL A 310 16.97 -24.54 -23.30
N PRO A 311 17.81 -25.38 -23.93
CA PRO A 311 18.59 -24.98 -25.10
C PRO A 311 17.72 -24.40 -26.21
N GLY A 312 18.13 -23.22 -26.72
CA GLY A 312 17.43 -22.53 -27.79
C GLY A 312 16.09 -21.88 -27.41
N ILE A 313 15.67 -21.98 -26.14
CA ILE A 313 14.39 -21.45 -25.66
C ILE A 313 14.63 -20.39 -24.57
N ARG A 314 15.17 -20.79 -23.40
CA ARG A 314 15.25 -19.89 -22.23
C ARG A 314 16.19 -20.40 -21.16
N LYS A 315 16.78 -19.46 -20.43
CA LYS A 315 17.53 -19.70 -19.21
C LYS A 315 16.72 -19.22 -18.01
N TYR A 316 16.38 -20.13 -17.11
CA TYR A 316 15.71 -19.83 -15.84
C TYR A 316 16.73 -19.70 -14.71
N VAL A 317 16.54 -18.66 -13.89
CA VAL A 317 17.27 -18.44 -12.64
C VAL A 317 16.28 -18.50 -11.51
N SER A 318 16.34 -19.52 -10.67
CA SER A 318 15.45 -19.66 -9.53
C SER A 318 16.05 -19.02 -8.30
N VAL A 319 15.21 -18.34 -7.52
CA VAL A 319 15.58 -17.69 -6.27
C VAL A 319 14.85 -18.34 -5.08
N ASP A 320 15.30 -18.05 -3.88
CA ASP A 320 14.77 -18.63 -2.64
C ASP A 320 13.44 -17.99 -2.14
N GLY A 321 12.88 -17.06 -2.90
CA GLY A 321 11.55 -16.49 -2.73
C GLY A 321 10.66 -16.70 -3.94
N GLY A 322 9.74 -15.76 -4.21
CA GLY A 322 8.87 -15.81 -5.38
C GLY A 322 7.52 -15.15 -5.15
N MET A 323 6.44 -15.77 -5.68
CA MET A 323 5.07 -15.23 -5.56
C MET A 323 4.56 -15.17 -4.11
N THR A 324 5.20 -15.84 -3.18
CA THR A 324 4.86 -15.78 -1.75
C THR A 324 5.25 -14.46 -1.10
N ASP A 325 6.24 -13.78 -1.64
CA ASP A 325 6.78 -12.50 -1.15
C ASP A 325 6.63 -11.35 -2.16
N ASN A 326 6.42 -11.66 -3.44
CA ASN A 326 6.00 -10.69 -4.45
C ASN A 326 4.94 -11.30 -5.38
N LEU A 327 3.68 -11.22 -4.95
CA LEU A 327 2.53 -11.77 -5.69
C LEU A 327 2.18 -10.97 -6.95
N ARG A 328 2.63 -9.73 -7.06
CA ARG A 328 2.18 -8.79 -8.09
C ARG A 328 2.50 -9.18 -9.54
N PRO A 329 3.66 -9.80 -9.88
CA PRO A 329 3.88 -10.32 -11.22
C PRO A 329 2.84 -11.37 -11.64
N ALA A 330 2.51 -12.30 -10.74
CA ALA A 330 1.51 -13.34 -11.02
C ALA A 330 0.08 -12.79 -11.09
N LEU A 331 -0.28 -11.85 -10.21
CA LEU A 331 -1.65 -11.33 -10.08
C LEU A 331 -1.96 -10.21 -11.09
N TYR A 332 -1.01 -9.31 -11.32
CA TYR A 332 -1.21 -8.09 -12.11
C TYR A 332 -0.29 -7.99 -13.32
N GLN A 333 0.53 -9.01 -13.61
CA GLN A 333 1.58 -8.95 -14.64
C GLN A 333 2.53 -7.74 -14.41
N ALA A 334 2.70 -7.35 -13.15
CA ALA A 334 3.54 -6.22 -12.78
C ALA A 334 5.00 -6.49 -13.16
N LYS A 335 5.64 -5.48 -13.74
CA LYS A 335 7.04 -5.56 -14.16
C LYS A 335 7.95 -4.97 -13.09
N TYR A 336 9.14 -5.54 -12.97
CA TYR A 336 10.19 -5.12 -12.05
C TYR A 336 11.54 -5.10 -12.72
N GLU A 337 12.49 -4.37 -12.15
CA GLU A 337 13.90 -4.40 -12.53
C GLU A 337 14.72 -5.11 -11.45
N ALA A 338 15.81 -5.77 -11.88
CA ALA A 338 16.69 -6.48 -10.97
C ALA A 338 18.17 -6.28 -11.32
N MET A 339 19.05 -6.52 -10.35
CA MET A 339 20.50 -6.56 -10.53
C MET A 339 21.14 -7.57 -9.59
N LEU A 340 22.36 -8.01 -9.88
CA LEU A 340 23.16 -8.77 -8.94
C LEU A 340 23.79 -7.81 -7.93
N ALA A 341 23.29 -7.83 -6.69
CA ALA A 341 23.71 -6.90 -5.63
C ALA A 341 25.18 -7.07 -5.24
N ASN A 342 25.71 -8.27 -5.33
CA ASN A 342 27.10 -8.61 -5.03
C ASN A 342 28.08 -8.37 -6.19
N ARG A 343 27.58 -8.02 -7.38
CA ARG A 343 28.36 -7.77 -8.60
C ARG A 343 27.73 -6.68 -9.44
N ALA A 344 27.35 -5.59 -8.80
CA ALA A 344 26.55 -4.52 -9.40
C ALA A 344 27.25 -3.71 -10.50
N LEU A 345 28.59 -3.80 -10.61
CA LEU A 345 29.38 -3.13 -11.66
C LEU A 345 29.58 -3.98 -12.91
N GLU A 346 29.25 -5.27 -12.86
CA GLU A 346 29.41 -6.16 -14.02
C GLU A 346 28.35 -5.83 -15.09
N LYS A 347 28.77 -5.90 -16.34
CA LYS A 347 27.88 -5.64 -17.49
C LYS A 347 26.97 -6.84 -17.74
N PRO A 348 25.74 -6.63 -18.22
CA PRO A 348 24.88 -7.69 -18.69
C PRO A 348 25.53 -8.51 -19.80
N GLU A 349 25.46 -9.84 -19.68
CA GLU A 349 26.03 -10.80 -20.65
C GLU A 349 24.98 -11.79 -21.17
N GLU A 350 23.89 -11.99 -20.43
CA GLU A 350 22.89 -13.00 -20.76
C GLU A 350 21.46 -12.54 -20.46
N THR A 351 20.50 -13.12 -21.20
CA THR A 351 19.07 -12.96 -20.94
C THR A 351 18.57 -14.13 -20.09
N VAL A 352 17.94 -13.82 -18.96
CA VAL A 352 17.41 -14.82 -18.03
C VAL A 352 15.96 -14.50 -17.66
N SER A 353 15.21 -15.53 -17.26
CA SER A 353 13.90 -15.36 -16.60
C SER A 353 14.03 -15.78 -15.14
N ILE A 354 13.65 -14.87 -14.24
CA ILE A 354 13.77 -15.05 -12.79
C ILE A 354 12.52 -15.73 -12.28
N ALA A 355 12.64 -16.91 -11.76
CA ALA A 355 11.58 -17.73 -11.21
C ALA A 355 11.69 -17.84 -9.68
N GLY A 356 10.55 -17.98 -9.02
CA GLY A 356 10.52 -18.32 -7.60
C GLY A 356 10.73 -19.81 -7.33
N LYS A 357 10.55 -20.19 -6.07
CA LYS A 357 10.73 -21.57 -5.56
C LYS A 357 9.42 -22.34 -5.41
N CYS A 358 8.27 -21.72 -5.63
CA CYS A 358 6.98 -22.37 -5.47
C CYS A 358 6.73 -23.42 -6.54
N CYS A 359 6.04 -24.52 -6.18
CA CYS A 359 5.60 -25.52 -7.14
C CYS A 359 4.35 -25.02 -7.90
N GLU A 360 4.55 -23.95 -8.68
CA GLU A 360 3.51 -23.23 -9.42
C GLU A 360 4.11 -22.60 -10.69
N THR A 361 3.49 -22.85 -11.84
CA THR A 361 3.95 -22.36 -13.14
C THR A 361 3.97 -20.83 -13.22
N GLY A 362 3.05 -20.17 -12.52
CA GLY A 362 2.94 -18.71 -12.45
C GLY A 362 3.94 -18.04 -11.52
N ASP A 363 4.81 -18.80 -10.83
CA ASP A 363 5.81 -18.24 -9.92
C ASP A 363 7.02 -17.66 -10.67
N MET A 364 6.76 -16.59 -11.41
CA MET A 364 7.74 -15.86 -12.19
C MET A 364 7.80 -14.41 -11.69
N LEU A 365 9.00 -13.97 -11.31
CA LEU A 365 9.23 -12.60 -10.86
C LEU A 365 9.50 -11.65 -12.02
N ILE A 366 10.38 -12.02 -12.93
CA ILE A 366 10.77 -11.19 -14.08
C ILE A 366 11.04 -12.08 -15.29
N TRP A 367 10.49 -11.72 -16.44
CA TRP A 367 10.71 -12.38 -17.70
C TRP A 367 11.80 -11.67 -18.52
N ASP A 368 12.68 -12.46 -19.18
CA ASP A 368 13.61 -12.05 -20.23
C ASP A 368 14.45 -10.80 -19.84
N TRP A 369 15.08 -10.86 -18.67
CA TRP A 369 15.86 -9.77 -18.08
C TRP A 369 17.36 -9.91 -18.37
N GLN A 370 18.04 -8.79 -18.62
CA GLN A 370 19.48 -8.76 -18.89
C GLN A 370 20.29 -8.69 -17.60
N LEU A 371 21.13 -9.70 -17.35
CA LEU A 371 22.03 -9.76 -16.20
C LEU A 371 23.46 -10.15 -16.61
N PRO A 372 24.46 -9.85 -15.77
CA PRO A 372 25.76 -10.54 -15.83
C PRO A 372 25.55 -12.05 -15.71
N ARG A 373 26.54 -12.85 -16.14
CA ARG A 373 26.44 -14.30 -16.01
C ARG A 373 26.14 -14.72 -14.58
N VAL A 374 24.91 -15.23 -14.34
CA VAL A 374 24.39 -15.57 -13.02
C VAL A 374 24.98 -16.86 -12.51
N ARG A 375 25.28 -16.92 -11.21
CA ARG A 375 25.82 -18.08 -10.50
C ARG A 375 24.98 -18.40 -9.27
N THR A 376 24.88 -19.67 -8.90
CA THR A 376 24.34 -20.10 -7.62
C THR A 376 25.05 -19.38 -6.48
N GLY A 377 24.28 -18.84 -5.53
CA GLY A 377 24.78 -18.07 -4.39
C GLY A 377 24.93 -16.57 -4.66
N ASP A 378 24.70 -16.09 -5.89
CA ASP A 378 24.60 -14.64 -6.13
C ASP A 378 23.43 -14.05 -5.35
N ILE A 379 23.56 -12.81 -4.95
CA ILE A 379 22.48 -12.03 -4.33
C ILE A 379 21.80 -11.18 -5.41
N LEU A 380 20.55 -11.52 -5.69
CA LEU A 380 19.70 -10.75 -6.61
C LEU A 380 18.91 -9.71 -5.82
N ALA A 381 18.96 -8.46 -6.26
CA ALA A 381 18.12 -7.37 -5.75
C ALA A 381 17.02 -7.05 -6.76
N VAL A 382 15.77 -7.00 -6.30
CA VAL A 382 14.60 -6.54 -7.08
C VAL A 382 14.12 -5.22 -6.49
N SER A 383 14.13 -4.15 -7.28
CA SER A 383 13.75 -2.81 -6.83
C SER A 383 12.24 -2.57 -6.81
N CYS A 384 11.80 -1.47 -6.19
CA CYS A 384 10.40 -1.03 -6.14
C CYS A 384 9.43 -2.04 -5.48
N THR A 385 9.93 -2.81 -4.52
CA THR A 385 9.14 -3.82 -3.80
C THR A 385 8.60 -3.32 -2.45
N GLY A 386 8.54 -2.00 -2.21
CA GLY A 386 8.08 -1.45 -0.94
C GLY A 386 6.55 -1.43 -0.78
N ALA A 387 5.79 -1.47 -1.89
CA ALA A 387 4.33 -1.39 -1.85
C ALA A 387 3.67 -2.66 -2.36
N TYR A 388 2.70 -3.20 -1.59
CA TYR A 388 1.87 -4.34 -1.97
C TYR A 388 2.67 -5.63 -2.25
N THR A 389 3.83 -5.79 -1.62
CA THR A 389 4.64 -7.00 -1.62
C THR A 389 4.58 -7.65 -0.25
N TYR A 390 5.26 -7.12 0.78
CA TYR A 390 5.11 -7.61 2.15
C TYR A 390 3.64 -7.64 2.60
N ALA A 391 2.87 -6.57 2.31
CA ALA A 391 1.45 -6.49 2.67
C ALA A 391 0.58 -7.60 2.03
N MET A 392 1.03 -8.19 0.93
CA MET A 392 0.36 -9.30 0.23
C MET A 392 1.11 -10.63 0.37
N ALA A 393 2.18 -10.67 1.18
CA ALA A 393 2.95 -11.89 1.40
C ALA A 393 2.09 -12.99 2.02
N ASN A 394 2.35 -14.23 1.62
CA ASN A 394 1.51 -15.36 1.99
C ASN A 394 2.35 -16.62 2.23
N ASN A 395 1.71 -17.66 2.76
CA ASN A 395 2.36 -18.91 3.09
C ASN A 395 2.07 -20.04 2.09
N TYR A 396 1.87 -19.72 0.81
CA TYR A 396 1.70 -20.75 -0.21
C TYR A 396 2.88 -21.73 -0.22
N ASN A 397 2.61 -23.02 -0.44
CA ASN A 397 3.55 -24.14 -0.23
C ASN A 397 4.19 -24.17 1.18
N ARG A 398 3.56 -23.56 2.19
CA ARG A 398 4.11 -23.43 3.56
C ARG A 398 5.46 -22.70 3.61
N ASN A 399 5.72 -21.78 2.67
CA ASN A 399 6.87 -20.91 2.76
C ASN A 399 6.68 -19.87 3.87
N ALA A 400 7.71 -19.67 4.67
CA ALA A 400 7.74 -18.66 5.71
C ALA A 400 7.81 -17.25 5.10
N ARG A 401 7.07 -16.29 5.64
CA ARG A 401 7.16 -14.88 5.21
C ARG A 401 8.53 -14.31 5.60
N PRO A 402 9.16 -13.51 4.69
CA PRO A 402 10.48 -12.95 4.91
C PRO A 402 10.53 -11.91 6.05
N ALA A 403 11.74 -11.66 6.54
CA ALA A 403 12.03 -10.54 7.42
C ALA A 403 11.95 -9.20 6.66
N VAL A 404 11.74 -8.11 7.42
CA VAL A 404 11.82 -6.72 6.94
C VAL A 404 12.82 -5.95 7.79
N VAL A 405 13.72 -5.24 7.14
CA VAL A 405 14.66 -4.31 7.80
C VAL A 405 14.45 -2.89 7.28
N PHE A 406 14.51 -1.92 8.20
CA PHE A 406 14.67 -0.51 7.85
C PHE A 406 16.16 -0.18 7.83
N VAL A 407 16.59 0.59 6.83
CA VAL A 407 18.00 1.00 6.71
C VAL A 407 18.10 2.52 6.59
N ARG A 408 19.01 3.10 7.41
CA ARG A 408 19.26 4.52 7.41
C ARG A 408 20.62 4.82 8.07
N ASP A 409 21.39 5.75 7.52
CA ASP A 409 22.63 6.27 8.10
C ASP A 409 23.65 5.18 8.47
N GLY A 410 23.69 4.05 7.72
CA GLY A 410 24.56 2.90 7.96
C GLY A 410 24.05 1.92 9.01
N GLU A 411 22.89 2.14 9.57
CA GLU A 411 22.24 1.24 10.52
C GLU A 411 21.12 0.43 9.85
N ALA A 412 20.91 -0.78 10.34
CA ALA A 412 19.86 -1.68 9.86
C ALA A 412 19.09 -2.27 11.05
N ASP A 413 17.82 -1.90 11.13
CA ASP A 413 16.89 -2.31 12.17
C ASP A 413 15.94 -3.38 11.67
N LEU A 414 15.85 -4.50 12.39
CA LEU A 414 14.87 -5.56 12.12
C LEU A 414 13.50 -5.09 12.62
N VAL A 415 12.59 -4.80 11.69
CA VAL A 415 11.23 -4.31 12.01
C VAL A 415 10.16 -5.38 11.91
N VAL A 416 10.43 -6.46 11.18
CA VAL A 416 9.61 -7.69 11.16
C VAL A 416 10.52 -8.90 11.13
N GLU A 417 10.36 -9.79 12.09
CA GLU A 417 11.08 -11.07 12.13
C GLU A 417 10.61 -11.99 11.00
N ARG A 418 11.51 -12.83 10.48
CA ARG A 418 11.16 -13.93 9.58
C ARG A 418 10.31 -14.94 10.33
N GLU A 419 9.22 -15.43 9.71
CA GLU A 419 8.47 -16.53 10.27
C GLU A 419 9.34 -17.78 10.42
N THR A 420 9.21 -18.46 11.55
CA THR A 420 9.80 -19.78 11.80
C THR A 420 8.90 -20.90 11.28
N LEU A 421 9.42 -22.13 11.21
CA LEU A 421 8.58 -23.29 10.89
C LEU A 421 7.51 -23.53 11.96
N ASP A 422 7.80 -23.19 13.22
CA ASP A 422 6.84 -23.29 14.33
C ASP A 422 5.70 -22.27 14.17
N ASP A 423 5.97 -21.08 13.67
CA ASP A 423 4.91 -20.11 13.35
C ASP A 423 3.93 -20.64 12.30
N LEU A 424 4.44 -21.38 11.30
CA LEU A 424 3.61 -21.97 10.24
C LEU A 424 2.61 -23.01 10.77
N VAL A 425 2.99 -23.77 11.81
CA VAL A 425 2.13 -24.83 12.38
C VAL A 425 1.48 -24.43 13.71
N GLY A 426 1.82 -23.28 14.27
CA GLY A 426 1.40 -22.85 15.60
C GLY A 426 -0.12 -22.78 15.81
N LYS A 427 -0.89 -22.58 14.74
CA LYS A 427 -2.35 -22.59 14.76
C LYS A 427 -2.99 -23.91 14.34
N ASP A 428 -2.22 -24.89 13.83
CA ASP A 428 -2.74 -26.17 13.43
C ASP A 428 -3.12 -27.02 14.66
N ARG A 429 -4.16 -27.83 14.53
CA ARG A 429 -4.63 -28.73 15.58
C ARG A 429 -4.88 -30.10 14.99
N ILE A 430 -4.39 -31.15 15.65
CA ILE A 430 -4.69 -32.55 15.32
C ILE A 430 -5.89 -32.96 16.18
N PRO A 431 -7.08 -33.24 15.59
CA PRO A 431 -8.22 -33.77 16.33
C PRO A 431 -7.86 -35.08 17.05
N ASP A 432 -8.47 -35.34 18.21
CA ASP A 432 -8.15 -36.54 19.04
C ASP A 432 -8.26 -37.86 18.25
N ARG A 433 -9.25 -37.97 17.36
CA ARG A 433 -9.46 -39.15 16.51
C ARG A 433 -8.32 -39.42 15.51
N LEU A 434 -7.47 -38.41 15.22
CA LEU A 434 -6.35 -38.50 14.29
C LEU A 434 -5.00 -38.53 15.01
N ARG A 435 -5.00 -38.43 16.33
CA ARG A 435 -3.76 -38.58 17.10
C ARG A 435 -3.28 -40.01 17.00
N PRO A 436 -1.96 -40.28 16.83
CA PRO A 436 -1.42 -41.63 16.92
C PRO A 436 -1.88 -42.26 18.23
N LYS A 437 -2.45 -43.46 18.17
CA LYS A 437 -2.66 -44.24 19.41
C LYS A 437 -1.28 -44.38 20.06
N ARG A 438 -1.13 -43.90 21.29
CA ARG A 438 0.13 -44.16 22.04
C ARG A 438 0.34 -45.65 22.08
N ASP A 439 1.39 -46.10 21.44
CA ASP A 439 1.85 -47.48 21.59
C ASP A 439 2.48 -47.58 22.99
N PRO A 440 1.92 -48.38 23.93
CA PRO A 440 2.46 -48.48 25.26
C PRO A 440 3.87 -49.07 25.30
N ALA A 441 4.42 -49.53 24.17
CA ALA A 441 5.74 -50.11 24.05
C ALA A 441 6.90 -49.12 23.80
N VAL A 442 6.62 -47.79 23.64
CA VAL A 442 7.66 -46.77 23.32
C VAL A 442 8.02 -45.90 24.54
N GLU A 443 7.69 -46.31 25.76
CA GLU A 443 8.11 -45.62 27.00
C GLU A 443 9.48 -46.04 27.53
N VAL A 444 10.34 -46.67 26.71
CA VAL A 444 11.72 -46.97 27.14
C VAL A 444 12.68 -46.69 26.00
N LEU A 445 13.12 -45.42 25.89
CA LEU A 445 14.52 -45.08 25.52
C LEU A 445 14.76 -43.60 25.86
#